data_c0c7aa302e979886a652056399bb819c
#
_entry.id   c0c7aa302e979886a652056399bb819c
#
_cell.length_a   1.000
_cell.length_b   1.000
_cell.length_c   1.000
_cell.angle_alpha   90.00
_cell.angle_beta   90.00
_cell.angle_gamma   90.00
#
_symmetry.space_group_name_H-M   'P 1'
#
loop_
_entity.id
_entity.type
_entity.pdbx_description
1 polymer ?
#
loop_
_entity_poly.entity_id
_entity_poly.type
_entity_poly.pdbx_seq_one_letter_code
_entity_poly.pdbx_strand_id
1 'polypeptide(L)'
;MKRLAIVLAASLLLCGCDATPTTAAVASALDEQGPQQVTLPAAEIFGSEWDEWVPLCGTRQAERVGHPEVAHNSVVLRASGEEKVVELNPSGVRVCPVHNAGQWRPMTGKTTWRREGGWQLVS
;
A
#
# COMPACT_ATOMS: atom_id res chain seq x y z
N MET A 1 27.13 -21.77 -21.57
CA MET A 1 26.97 -21.79 -20.81
C MET A 1 26.56 -20.89 -20.09
N LYS A 2 26.69 -20.44 -19.90
CA LYS A 2 26.52 -19.55 -19.25
C LYS A 2 25.40 -18.84 -19.45
N ARG A 3 25.12 -18.74 -20.33
CA ARG A 3 24.18 -18.06 -20.68
C ARG A 3 23.03 -18.24 -19.91
N LEU A 4 22.91 -19.22 -19.54
CA LEU A 4 21.89 -19.51 -18.87
C LEU A 4 21.62 -18.66 -17.78
N ALA A 5 22.43 -18.32 -17.20
CA ALA A 5 22.31 -17.61 -16.02
C ALA A 5 21.50 -16.43 -16.30
N ILE A 6 21.77 -15.89 -17.33
CA ILE A 6 21.16 -14.79 -17.68
C ILE A 6 19.75 -14.89 -17.67
N VAL A 7 19.38 -15.81 -18.25
CA VAL A 7 18.10 -16.02 -18.38
C VAL A 7 17.43 -15.96 -17.12
N LEU A 8 17.97 -16.50 -16.19
CA LEU A 8 17.43 -16.52 -14.95
C LEU A 8 17.09 -15.21 -14.49
N ALA A 9 17.92 -14.42 -14.60
CA ALA A 9 17.76 -13.13 -14.10
C ALA A 9 16.50 -12.62 -14.67
N ALA A 10 16.37 -12.78 -15.85
CA ALA A 10 15.25 -12.29 -16.54
C ALA A 10 14.02 -12.79 -15.88
N SER A 11 14.00 -14.03 -15.67
CA SER A 11 12.84 -14.60 -15.13
C SER A 11 12.47 -13.94 -13.87
N LEU A 12 13.33 -13.69 -13.10
CA LEU A 12 13.06 -13.14 -11.85
C LEU A 12 12.36 -11.85 -12.03
N LEU A 13 12.78 -11.14 -12.89
CA LEU A 13 12.24 -9.89 -13.10
C LEU A 13 10.81 -10.00 -13.39
N LEU A 14 10.49 -10.92 -14.11
CA LEU A 14 9.17 -11.09 -14.47
C LEU A 14 8.31 -11.11 -13.28
N CYS A 15 8.72 -11.75 -12.32
CA CYS A 15 7.95 -11.84 -11.16
C CYS A 15 7.69 -10.49 -10.64
N GLY A 16 8.61 -9.67 -10.75
CA GLY A 16 8.45 -8.36 -10.20
C GLY A 16 7.34 -7.62 -10.88
N CYS A 17 6.97 -8.06 -11.98
CA CYS A 17 5.99 -7.35 -12.69
C CYS A 17 4.66 -7.39 -12.03
N ASP A 18 4.43 -8.26 -11.15
CA ASP A 18 3.17 -8.32 -10.55
C ASP A 18 2.87 -7.15 -9.72
N ALA A 19 3.74 -6.44 -9.34
CA ALA A 19 3.50 -5.18 -8.74
C ALA A 19 2.36 -4.99 -7.76
N THR A 20 1.77 -6.02 -7.30
CA THR A 20 0.76 -5.84 -6.27
C THR A 20 1.48 -5.74 -4.93
N PRO A 21 1.31 -4.65 -4.21
CA PRO A 21 2.03 -4.52 -2.96
C PRO A 21 1.54 -5.53 -1.95
N THR A 22 2.46 -6.04 -1.16
CA THR A 22 2.10 -6.90 -0.06
C THR A 22 2.24 -6.07 1.21
N THR A 23 1.70 -6.57 2.28
CA THR A 23 1.80 -5.89 3.56
C THR A 23 3.26 -5.69 3.92
N ALA A 24 4.07 -6.69 3.68
CA ALA A 24 5.49 -6.61 3.99
C ALA A 24 6.19 -5.57 3.13
N ALA A 25 5.80 -5.44 1.88
CA ALA A 25 6.42 -4.49 0.99
C ALA A 25 6.13 -3.05 1.43
N VAL A 26 4.92 -2.79 1.94
CA VAL A 26 4.57 -1.47 2.42
C VAL A 26 5.43 -1.11 3.62
N ALA A 27 5.57 -2.03 4.56
CA ALA A 27 6.37 -1.79 5.74
C ALA A 27 7.83 -1.57 5.34
N SER A 28 8.32 -2.34 4.40
CA SER A 28 9.69 -2.22 3.98
C SER A 28 9.98 -0.90 3.29
N ALA A 29 9.04 -0.42 2.48
CA ALA A 29 9.21 0.84 1.82
C ALA A 29 9.31 1.97 2.83
N LEU A 30 8.53 1.91 3.90
CA LEU A 30 8.59 2.93 4.92
C LEU A 30 9.88 2.83 5.73
N ASP A 31 10.31 1.62 6.04
CA ASP A 31 11.52 1.44 6.83
C ASP A 31 12.76 1.93 6.13
N GLU A 32 12.81 1.87 4.82
CA GLU A 32 13.96 2.32 4.08
C GLU A 32 14.20 3.82 4.24
N GLN A 33 13.18 4.54 4.67
CA GLN A 33 13.34 5.98 4.82
C GLN A 33 14.01 6.32 6.14
N GLY A 34 13.96 5.42 7.11
CA GLY A 34 14.70 5.58 8.35
C GLY A 34 14.22 6.53 9.41
N PRO A 35 13.78 7.73 9.09
CA PRO A 35 13.43 8.70 10.14
C PRO A 35 12.15 8.34 10.87
N GLN A 36 11.89 9.09 11.94
CA GLN A 36 10.70 8.88 12.76
C GLN A 36 9.44 9.29 12.01
N GLN A 37 9.57 10.16 11.03
CA GLN A 37 8.42 10.60 10.27
C GLN A 37 8.86 10.81 8.83
N VAL A 38 8.06 10.31 7.91
CA VAL A 38 8.38 10.47 6.49
C VAL A 38 7.15 10.95 5.73
N THR A 39 7.36 11.70 4.67
CA THR A 39 6.29 12.15 3.79
C THR A 39 6.65 11.69 2.38
N LEU A 40 5.80 10.88 1.81
CA LEU A 40 6.07 10.28 0.51
C LEU A 40 4.82 10.27 -0.36
N PRO A 41 4.97 10.31 -1.67
CA PRO A 41 3.81 10.11 -2.54
C PRO A 41 3.23 8.74 -2.28
N ALA A 42 1.92 8.63 -2.34
CA ALA A 42 1.27 7.34 -2.12
C ALA A 42 1.78 6.31 -3.12
N ALA A 43 2.09 6.73 -4.33
CA ALA A 43 2.56 5.80 -5.36
C ALA A 43 3.87 5.11 -4.98
N GLU A 44 4.71 5.76 -4.17
CA GLU A 44 5.96 5.14 -3.76
C GLU A 44 5.73 4.05 -2.73
N ILE A 45 4.58 4.06 -2.08
CA ILE A 45 4.30 3.07 -1.07
C ILE A 45 3.41 1.97 -1.62
N PHE A 46 2.40 2.33 -2.39
CA PHE A 46 1.41 1.37 -2.85
C PHE A 46 1.55 0.94 -4.31
N GLY A 47 2.37 1.63 -5.06
CA GLY A 47 2.61 1.25 -6.46
C GLY A 47 2.10 2.29 -7.43
N SER A 48 2.90 2.60 -8.45
CA SER A 48 2.57 3.64 -9.40
C SER A 48 1.59 3.15 -10.47
N GLU A 49 1.30 1.88 -10.52
CA GLU A 49 0.34 1.37 -11.50
C GLU A 49 -1.10 1.61 -11.08
N TRP A 50 -1.32 2.10 -9.87
CA TRP A 50 -2.68 2.38 -9.41
C TRP A 50 -2.97 3.87 -9.52
N ASP A 51 -4.24 4.23 -9.66
CA ASP A 51 -4.62 5.63 -9.81
C ASP A 51 -5.09 6.27 -8.53
N GLU A 52 -5.78 5.50 -7.71
CA GLU A 52 -6.35 6.01 -6.47
C GLU A 52 -6.30 4.97 -5.38
N TRP A 53 -6.40 5.42 -4.15
CA TRP A 53 -6.41 4.52 -3.00
C TRP A 53 -7.32 5.08 -1.93
N VAL A 54 -7.78 4.21 -1.04
CA VAL A 54 -8.63 4.63 0.06
C VAL A 54 -8.25 3.84 1.31
N PRO A 55 -8.01 4.52 2.43
CA PRO A 55 -7.76 3.83 3.70
C PRO A 55 -9.08 3.45 4.35
N LEU A 56 -9.17 2.25 4.88
CA LEU A 56 -10.38 1.75 5.53
C LEU A 56 -10.11 1.43 6.98
N CYS A 57 -10.90 2.01 7.87
CA CYS A 57 -10.72 1.84 9.29
C CYS A 57 -11.94 1.22 9.98
N GLY A 58 -12.93 0.80 9.24
CA GLY A 58 -14.10 0.19 9.83
C GLY A 58 -15.05 -0.35 8.79
N THR A 59 -16.03 -1.14 9.25
CA THR A 59 -16.93 -1.80 8.32
C THR A 59 -17.80 -0.83 7.57
N ARG A 60 -18.17 0.29 8.20
CA ARG A 60 -19.02 1.25 7.52
C ARG A 60 -18.29 1.85 6.31
N GLN A 61 -16.99 2.11 6.44
CA GLN A 61 -16.25 2.65 5.35
C GLN A 61 -16.07 1.60 4.27
N ALA A 62 -15.85 0.37 4.67
CA ALA A 62 -15.69 -0.73 3.73
C ALA A 62 -16.97 -0.91 2.91
N GLU A 63 -18.13 -0.84 3.55
CA GLU A 63 -19.39 -0.96 2.85
C GLU A 63 -19.57 0.17 1.87
N ARG A 64 -19.17 1.36 2.27
CA ARG A 64 -19.35 2.54 1.43
C ARG A 64 -18.56 2.43 0.13
N VAL A 65 -17.41 1.82 0.16
CA VAL A 65 -16.60 1.69 -1.05
C VAL A 65 -16.80 0.35 -1.76
N GLY A 66 -17.75 -0.45 -1.31
CA GLY A 66 -18.08 -1.68 -2.02
C GLY A 66 -17.33 -2.93 -1.63
N HIS A 67 -16.66 -2.92 -0.48
CA HIS A 67 -15.91 -4.07 0.00
C HIS A 67 -16.31 -4.44 1.43
N PRO A 68 -17.57 -4.82 1.64
CA PRO A 68 -18.07 -5.06 3.00
C PRO A 68 -17.36 -6.19 3.74
N GLU A 69 -16.64 -7.02 3.01
CA GLU A 69 -15.93 -8.12 3.63
C GLU A 69 -14.57 -7.71 4.20
N VAL A 70 -14.14 -6.49 3.96
CA VAL A 70 -12.82 -6.07 4.39
C VAL A 70 -12.77 -5.73 5.86
N ALA A 71 -11.77 -6.25 6.56
CA ALA A 71 -11.55 -5.89 7.95
C ALA A 71 -10.94 -4.50 7.97
N HIS A 72 -10.90 -3.89 9.13
CA HIS A 72 -10.31 -2.56 9.24
C HIS A 72 -8.80 -2.62 9.02
N ASN A 73 -8.19 -1.47 8.92
CA ASN A 73 -6.75 -1.33 8.73
C ASN A 73 -6.30 -1.91 7.39
N SER A 74 -6.98 -1.52 6.35
CA SER A 74 -6.67 -1.97 5.00
C SER A 74 -6.67 -0.78 4.07
N VAL A 75 -6.16 -0.94 2.86
CA VAL A 75 -6.31 0.06 1.82
C VAL A 75 -6.84 -0.64 0.59
N VAL A 76 -7.62 0.07 -0.20
CA VAL A 76 -8.09 -0.45 -1.48
C VAL A 76 -7.43 0.39 -2.55
N LEU A 77 -6.84 -0.27 -3.54
CA LEU A 77 -6.18 0.40 -4.65
C LEU A 77 -7.07 0.24 -5.88
N ARG A 78 -7.15 1.26 -6.69
CA ARG A 78 -8.04 1.24 -7.84
C ARG A 78 -7.38 1.79 -9.09
N ALA A 79 -7.59 1.15 -10.22
CA ALA A 79 -7.13 1.62 -11.51
C ALA A 79 -7.93 0.95 -12.61
N SER A 80 -8.45 1.74 -13.54
CA SER A 80 -9.11 1.19 -14.74
C SER A 80 -10.13 0.10 -14.47
N GLY A 81 -10.97 0.34 -13.48
CA GLY A 81 -12.03 -0.64 -13.19
C GLY A 81 -11.60 -1.83 -12.36
N GLU A 82 -10.35 -1.89 -11.99
CA GLU A 82 -9.85 -2.97 -11.18
C GLU A 82 -9.56 -2.46 -9.78
N GLU A 83 -9.87 -3.26 -8.77
CA GLU A 83 -9.61 -2.89 -7.39
C GLU A 83 -8.88 -4.01 -6.67
N LYS A 84 -8.00 -3.64 -5.76
CA LYS A 84 -7.22 -4.60 -5.00
C LYS A 84 -7.21 -4.18 -3.54
N VAL A 85 -7.49 -5.13 -2.66
CA VAL A 85 -7.49 -4.86 -1.23
C VAL A 85 -6.15 -5.30 -0.65
N VAL A 86 -5.52 -4.43 0.12
CA VAL A 86 -4.27 -4.75 0.79
C VAL A 86 -4.51 -4.64 2.29
N GLU A 87 -4.44 -5.75 3.00
CA GLU A 87 -4.61 -5.76 4.44
C GLU A 87 -3.25 -5.49 5.06
N LEU A 88 -3.20 -4.59 6.02
CA LEU A 88 -1.93 -4.15 6.58
C LEU A 88 -1.58 -4.78 7.92
N ASN A 89 -2.49 -5.56 8.49
CA ASN A 89 -2.18 -6.36 9.65
C ASN A 89 -1.60 -7.67 9.17
N PRO A 90 -0.63 -8.22 9.79
CA PRO A 90 0.04 -7.81 11.01
C PRO A 90 1.40 -7.17 10.75
N SER A 91 1.56 -6.44 9.71
CA SER A 91 2.85 -5.89 9.35
C SER A 91 3.30 -4.74 10.26
N GLY A 92 2.43 -4.26 11.11
CA GLY A 92 2.79 -3.12 11.93
C GLY A 92 2.52 -1.79 11.25
N VAL A 93 1.89 -1.81 10.09
CA VAL A 93 1.52 -0.58 9.39
C VAL A 93 0.06 -0.33 9.68
N ARG A 94 -0.27 0.87 10.10
CA ARG A 94 -1.66 1.22 10.42
C ARG A 94 -2.09 2.46 9.69
N VAL A 95 -3.30 2.43 9.16
CA VAL A 95 -3.84 3.60 8.49
C VAL A 95 -4.93 4.27 9.30
N CYS A 96 -5.16 3.80 10.51
CA CYS A 96 -6.14 4.39 11.41
C CYS A 96 -5.43 4.93 12.62
N PRO A 97 -5.79 6.04 13.12
CA PRO A 97 -7.01 6.82 12.88
C PRO A 97 -6.78 8.02 11.97
N VAL A 98 -6.49 7.82 10.74
CA VAL A 98 -6.28 8.94 9.85
C VAL A 98 -7.63 9.64 9.59
N HIS A 99 -7.58 10.94 9.40
CA HIS A 99 -8.80 11.68 9.09
C HIS A 99 -9.27 11.36 7.68
N ASN A 100 -10.57 11.43 7.49
CA ASN A 100 -11.14 11.17 6.17
C ASN A 100 -10.87 9.76 5.63
N ALA A 101 -10.80 8.79 6.54
CA ALA A 101 -10.74 7.41 6.11
C ALA A 101 -12.03 7.13 5.33
N GLY A 102 -11.93 6.31 4.33
CA GLY A 102 -13.10 6.00 3.49
C GLY A 102 -13.23 6.92 2.30
N GLN A 103 -12.34 7.88 2.13
CA GLN A 103 -12.40 8.76 0.97
C GLN A 103 -11.29 8.42 0.00
N TRP A 104 -11.60 8.34 -1.27
CA TRP A 104 -10.63 8.04 -2.31
C TRP A 104 -9.63 9.19 -2.45
N ARG A 105 -8.38 8.84 -2.59
CA ARG A 105 -7.29 9.80 -2.68
C ARG A 105 -6.44 9.50 -3.92
N PRO A 106 -5.89 10.50 -4.57
CA PRO A 106 -5.08 10.25 -5.77
C PRO A 106 -3.73 9.68 -5.39
N MET A 107 -3.21 8.82 -6.22
CA MET A 107 -1.91 8.21 -6.00
C MET A 107 -0.79 9.25 -6.08
N THR A 108 -1.05 10.37 -6.72
CA THR A 108 -0.07 11.46 -6.80
C THR A 108 -0.03 12.28 -5.52
N GLY A 109 -0.97 12.07 -4.63
CA GLY A 109 -0.98 12.82 -3.36
C GLY A 109 0.07 12.27 -2.42
N LYS A 110 0.44 13.07 -1.44
CA LYS A 110 1.45 12.69 -0.48
C LYS A 110 0.84 12.09 0.76
N THR A 111 1.59 11.21 1.41
CA THR A 111 1.18 10.60 2.66
C THR A 111 2.24 10.89 3.70
N THR A 112 1.83 11.12 4.92
CA THR A 112 2.77 11.35 6.02
C THR A 112 2.59 10.22 7.03
N TRP A 113 3.71 9.62 7.41
CA TRP A 113 3.71 8.46 8.29
C TRP A 113 4.59 8.73 9.50
N ARG A 114 4.20 8.20 10.65
CA ARG A 114 4.97 8.36 11.87
C ARG A 114 5.30 6.99 12.43
N ARG A 115 6.49 6.80 12.92
CA ARG A 115 6.90 5.53 13.49
C ARG A 115 6.59 5.52 14.99
N GLU A 116 5.65 4.68 15.40
CA GLU A 116 5.30 4.51 16.79
C GLU A 116 4.88 3.08 16.97
N GLY A 117 5.82 2.20 17.30
CA GLY A 117 5.55 0.78 17.43
C GLY A 117 5.15 0.19 16.09
N GLY A 118 5.63 0.75 15.02
CA GLY A 118 5.25 0.41 13.66
C GLY A 118 4.99 1.73 12.98
N TRP A 119 4.46 1.69 11.77
CA TRP A 119 4.19 2.90 11.02
C TRP A 119 2.71 3.25 11.07
N GLN A 120 2.41 4.53 11.27
CA GLN A 120 1.03 4.97 11.33
C GLN A 120 0.81 6.12 10.37
N LEU A 121 -0.20 6.02 9.53
CA LEU A 121 -0.54 7.09 8.60
C LEU A 121 -1.17 8.22 9.40
N VAL A 122 -0.63 9.41 9.29
CA VAL A 122 -1.15 10.56 10.02
C VAL A 122 -1.80 11.59 9.09
N SER A 123 -1.54 11.52 7.82
CA SER A 123 -2.28 12.35 6.88
C SER A 123 -2.07 11.93 5.42
#